data_8021cf05ac4d349c6971db2437dfcd4a
#
_entry.id   8021cf05ac4d349c6971db2437dfcd4a
#
_cell.length_a   1.000
_cell.length_b   1.000
_cell.length_c   1.000
_cell.angle_alpha   90.00
_cell.angle_beta   90.00
_cell.angle_gamma   90.00
#
_symmetry.space_group_name_H-M   'P 1'
#
loop_
_entity.id
_entity.type
_entity.pdbx_description
1 polymer ?
#
loop_
_entity_poly.entity_id
_entity_poly.type
_entity_poly.pdbx_seq_one_letter_code
_entity_poly.pdbx_strand_id
1 'polypeptide(L)'
;MKNPVLNLLVLCIVALTINDLMGQVISQTKSKTALSKNVIILYSDDQTFRTIQALGNKEISTPNLDKLVKSGLTFQQAHVMGGHQGAVCIPSRAMLMTGRYVNRLPGDGNVIPDSLVSLPEILRQKGYTTFHTGKWHSDKNSYARMFSKADHIFFGGMHFPKEGGQEHPRVNHFDPTGKYPVEKSFLSETYSSYLYAQTAIDFLSSQEAKENPFFCYVAFTSPHDPRTPTEKYAKKYDPSKISLPPNFLPEHPFNNGDLNVRDEQLLPHPRTEKAIKTDIAAYYGMISELDEQIGRILSTLEKEGLLQNTLIVFAGDNGLAMGQHGLLGKQNLYEHSIRVPMIFSGPGIPKNVRNNSFVYLSDITPTIYDYLQIKAPKTVEAKSLQAIIRNPTKAVREQIYNVYGNWSRSLKTKDGYKLILYNVDGVLTSQLFNLKTDPWEKHNLAQDKTQQGRILSMRERLKKEMLEKHDNLHIDLPDWGRTAKQKSSGS
;
A
#
# COMPACT_ATOMS: atom_id res chain seq x y z
N MET A 1 57.91 44.37 45.70
CA MET A 1 56.87 45.09 44.95
C MET A 1 56.29 44.14 43.93
N LYS A 2 55.05 43.63 44.14
CA LYS A 2 54.37 42.71 43.23
C LYS A 2 53.73 43.51 42.10
N ASN A 3 54.05 43.16 40.87
CA ASN A 3 53.68 43.91 39.66
C ASN A 3 52.19 43.73 39.36
N PRO A 4 51.30 44.72 39.53
CA PRO A 4 49.84 44.58 39.38
C PRO A 4 49.42 44.33 37.91
N VAL A 5 50.26 44.65 36.93
CA VAL A 5 50.01 44.50 35.50
C VAL A 5 50.04 43.00 35.08
N LEU A 6 50.93 42.22 35.72
CA LEU A 6 51.04 40.77 35.40
C LEU A 6 49.82 39.99 35.88
N ASN A 7 49.21 40.37 36.99
CA ASN A 7 48.00 39.73 37.51
C ASN A 7 46.75 40.06 36.65
N LEU A 8 46.68 41.25 36.06
CA LEU A 8 45.58 41.65 35.18
C LEU A 8 45.63 40.89 33.82
N LEU A 9 46.87 40.71 33.30
CA LEU A 9 47.06 39.95 32.05
C LEU A 9 46.66 38.44 32.18
N VAL A 10 47.01 37.83 33.32
CA VAL A 10 46.67 36.44 33.60
C VAL A 10 45.12 36.26 33.77
N LEU A 11 44.45 37.22 34.43
CA LEU A 11 42.98 37.20 34.55
C LEU A 11 42.26 37.35 33.19
N CYS A 12 42.77 38.20 32.30
CA CYS A 12 42.20 38.37 30.96
C CYS A 12 42.41 37.15 30.08
N ILE A 13 43.55 36.47 30.16
CA ILE A 13 43.80 35.24 29.39
C ILE A 13 42.93 34.10 29.90
N VAL A 14 42.76 33.94 31.21
CA VAL A 14 41.86 32.91 31.79
C VAL A 14 40.38 33.18 31.44
N ALA A 15 39.95 34.46 31.44
CA ALA A 15 38.61 34.83 31.05
C ALA A 15 38.31 34.57 29.55
N LEU A 16 39.30 34.78 28.66
CA LEU A 16 39.19 34.48 27.22
C LEU A 16 39.15 32.97 26.97
N THR A 17 39.95 32.18 27.65
CA THR A 17 39.92 30.70 27.49
C THR A 17 38.65 30.08 28.06
N ILE A 18 38.09 30.61 29.14
CA ILE A 18 36.79 30.16 29.69
C ILE A 18 35.64 30.51 28.74
N ASN A 19 35.66 31.69 28.12
CA ASN A 19 34.63 32.06 27.13
C ASN A 19 34.72 31.22 25.85
N ASP A 20 35.92 30.88 25.36
CA ASP A 20 36.08 29.95 24.22
C ASP A 20 35.67 28.53 24.57
N LEU A 21 35.96 28.01 25.76
CA LEU A 21 35.50 26.72 26.23
C LEU A 21 33.98 26.70 26.42
N MET A 22 33.39 27.73 27.00
CA MET A 22 31.93 27.87 27.12
C MET A 22 31.27 28.03 25.76
N GLY A 23 31.88 28.75 24.83
CA GLY A 23 31.41 28.84 23.43
C GLY A 23 31.43 27.48 22.69
N GLN A 24 32.47 26.69 22.89
CA GLN A 24 32.58 25.34 22.32
C GLN A 24 31.61 24.35 22.99
N VAL A 25 31.43 24.41 24.31
CA VAL A 25 30.45 23.60 25.05
C VAL A 25 29.03 23.99 24.67
N ILE A 26 28.71 25.27 24.50
CA ILE A 26 27.41 25.74 24.04
C ILE A 26 27.20 25.41 22.56
N SER A 27 28.24 25.41 21.72
CA SER A 27 28.18 24.97 20.33
C SER A 27 27.98 23.46 20.21
N GLN A 28 28.59 22.66 21.07
CA GLN A 28 28.37 21.22 21.13
C GLN A 28 27.00 20.83 21.72
N THR A 29 26.44 21.65 22.64
CA THR A 29 25.08 21.42 23.16
C THR A 29 23.97 21.94 22.24
N LYS A 30 24.26 22.80 21.26
CA LYS A 30 23.30 23.22 20.22
C LYS A 30 23.18 22.27 19.03
N SER A 31 24.02 21.27 18.94
CA SER A 31 23.79 20.12 18.07
C SER A 31 22.98 19.02 18.79
N LYS A 32 21.87 19.36 19.43
CA LYS A 32 20.77 18.42 19.54
C LYS A 32 20.26 18.25 18.10
N THR A 33 20.79 17.25 17.41
CA THR A 33 20.24 16.68 16.19
C THR A 33 18.73 16.72 16.31
N ALA A 34 18.06 17.45 15.40
CA ALA A 34 16.61 17.34 15.27
C ALA A 34 16.32 15.83 15.25
N LEU A 35 15.55 15.35 16.25
CA LEU A 35 15.24 13.93 16.39
C LEU A 35 14.81 13.42 15.02
N SER A 36 15.57 12.46 14.47
CA SER A 36 15.24 11.86 13.18
C SER A 36 13.85 11.25 13.27
N LYS A 37 12.95 11.63 12.35
CA LYS A 37 11.57 11.20 12.38
C LYS A 37 11.48 9.70 12.05
N ASN A 38 10.71 8.98 12.83
CA ASN A 38 10.40 7.57 12.56
C ASN A 38 9.35 7.43 11.45
N VAL A 39 9.33 6.29 10.81
CA VAL A 39 8.31 5.94 9.81
C VAL A 39 7.75 4.54 10.11
N ILE A 40 6.44 4.41 10.15
CA ILE A 40 5.76 3.12 10.14
C ILE A 40 4.77 3.06 8.98
N ILE A 41 4.83 1.97 8.22
CA ILE A 41 3.85 1.64 7.19
C ILE A 41 3.06 0.42 7.69
N LEU A 42 1.75 0.60 7.85
CA LEU A 42 0.77 -0.45 8.15
C LEU A 42 0.07 -0.80 6.85
N TYR A 43 0.30 -2.01 6.33
CA TYR A 43 -0.09 -2.37 4.97
C TYR A 43 -1.01 -3.60 4.99
N SER A 44 -2.25 -3.42 4.56
CA SER A 44 -3.22 -4.51 4.43
C SER A 44 -3.16 -5.18 3.06
N ASP A 45 -3.65 -6.41 2.95
CA ASP A 45 -3.65 -7.24 1.74
C ASP A 45 -5.10 -7.42 1.24
N ASP A 46 -5.38 -7.01 0.01
CA ASP A 46 -6.71 -7.09 -0.62
C ASP A 46 -7.80 -6.24 0.08
N GLN A 47 -7.46 -5.07 0.61
CA GLN A 47 -8.43 -4.20 1.25
C GLN A 47 -8.97 -3.11 0.31
N THR A 48 -10.24 -3.21 -0.08
CA THR A 48 -10.90 -2.21 -0.91
C THR A 48 -11.16 -0.90 -0.15
N PHE A 49 -11.12 0.24 -0.86
CA PHE A 49 -11.31 1.57 -0.29
C PHE A 49 -12.59 1.72 0.57
N ARG A 50 -13.69 1.05 0.18
CA ARG A 50 -15.00 1.19 0.83
C ARG A 50 -15.17 0.37 2.11
N THR A 51 -14.11 0.04 2.82
CA THR A 51 -14.14 -0.81 4.03
C THR A 51 -13.68 -0.13 5.30
N ILE A 52 -13.70 1.20 5.33
CA ILE A 52 -13.44 1.99 6.53
C ILE A 52 -14.70 2.78 6.89
N GLN A 53 -15.15 2.68 8.15
CA GLN A 53 -16.40 3.29 8.60
C GLN A 53 -16.40 4.81 8.41
N ALA A 54 -15.33 5.49 8.81
CA ALA A 54 -15.19 6.94 8.65
C ALA A 54 -15.18 7.40 7.17
N LEU A 55 -14.96 6.49 6.21
CA LEU A 55 -15.02 6.77 4.77
C LEU A 55 -16.37 6.46 4.13
N GLY A 56 -17.38 6.12 4.95
CA GLY A 56 -18.78 6.03 4.54
C GLY A 56 -19.41 4.64 4.60
N ASN A 57 -18.68 3.60 4.99
CA ASN A 57 -19.25 2.27 5.19
C ASN A 57 -19.88 2.17 6.60
N LYS A 58 -21.20 2.15 6.67
CA LYS A 58 -21.94 2.10 7.93
C LYS A 58 -22.08 0.67 8.51
N GLU A 59 -21.76 -0.35 7.74
CA GLU A 59 -21.93 -1.76 8.14
C GLU A 59 -20.70 -2.33 8.84
N ILE A 60 -19.51 -1.72 8.62
CA ILE A 60 -18.27 -2.17 9.22
C ILE A 60 -17.86 -1.32 10.41
N SER A 61 -17.15 -1.92 11.37
CA SER A 61 -16.59 -1.23 12.54
C SER A 61 -15.07 -1.20 12.47
N THR A 62 -14.51 0.00 12.32
CA THR A 62 -13.05 0.23 12.18
C THR A 62 -12.60 1.42 13.05
N PRO A 63 -12.81 1.38 14.39
CA PRO A 63 -12.60 2.54 15.26
C PRO A 63 -11.17 3.07 15.27
N ASN A 64 -10.16 2.23 15.01
CA ASN A 64 -8.75 2.63 15.03
C ASN A 64 -8.32 3.23 13.69
N LEU A 65 -8.76 2.68 12.56
CA LEU A 65 -8.62 3.30 11.24
C LEU A 65 -9.39 4.62 11.18
N ASP A 66 -10.56 4.71 11.82
CA ASP A 66 -11.33 5.96 11.94
C ASP A 66 -10.56 7.04 12.72
N LYS A 67 -9.80 6.65 13.76
CA LYS A 67 -8.88 7.56 14.47
C LYS A 67 -7.79 8.07 13.53
N LEU A 68 -7.19 7.21 12.70
CA LEU A 68 -6.19 7.62 11.71
C LEU A 68 -6.79 8.58 10.68
N VAL A 69 -8.01 8.33 10.18
CA VAL A 69 -8.72 9.26 9.27
C VAL A 69 -8.91 10.63 9.93
N LYS A 70 -9.29 10.66 11.21
CA LYS A 70 -9.50 11.92 11.97
C LYS A 70 -8.18 12.62 12.31
N SER A 71 -7.11 11.88 12.56
CA SER A 71 -5.80 12.45 12.94
C SER A 71 -4.90 12.78 11.76
N GLY A 72 -5.31 12.48 10.52
CA GLY A 72 -4.45 12.54 9.37
C GLY A 72 -5.07 13.10 8.09
N LEU A 73 -4.34 12.89 7.01
CA LEU A 73 -4.69 13.21 5.63
C LEU A 73 -5.05 11.91 4.90
N THR A 74 -6.30 11.80 4.46
CA THR A 74 -6.80 10.66 3.68
C THR A 74 -6.89 11.00 2.21
N PHE A 75 -6.26 10.20 1.36
CA PHE A 75 -6.40 10.31 -0.09
C PHE A 75 -7.59 9.47 -0.58
N GLN A 76 -8.66 10.14 -0.99
CA GLN A 76 -9.89 9.47 -1.43
C GLN A 76 -9.78 8.87 -2.84
N GLN A 77 -8.74 9.22 -3.58
CA GLN A 77 -8.46 8.75 -4.94
C GLN A 77 -7.06 8.13 -5.02
N ALA A 78 -6.71 7.30 -4.04
CA ALA A 78 -5.49 6.50 -4.09
C ALA A 78 -5.73 5.22 -4.88
N HIS A 79 -4.79 4.90 -5.77
CA HIS A 79 -4.91 3.78 -6.69
C HIS A 79 -3.63 2.94 -6.71
N VAL A 80 -3.79 1.66 -7.01
CA VAL A 80 -2.70 0.84 -7.53
C VAL A 80 -2.55 1.07 -9.03
N MET A 81 -1.36 0.91 -9.57
CA MET A 81 -1.19 1.00 -11.03
C MET A 81 -1.67 -0.30 -11.71
N GLY A 82 -1.63 -1.43 -11.00
CA GLY A 82 -1.97 -2.75 -11.49
C GLY A 82 -0.74 -3.62 -11.70
N GLY A 83 -0.80 -4.54 -12.66
CA GLY A 83 0.28 -5.49 -12.98
C GLY A 83 0.01 -6.31 -14.23
N HIS A 84 1.00 -7.07 -14.66
CA HIS A 84 0.88 -7.95 -15.85
C HIS A 84 0.64 -9.41 -15.45
N GLN A 85 0.52 -9.72 -14.17
CA GLN A 85 0.26 -11.05 -13.61
C GLN A 85 -0.94 -11.04 -12.67
N GLY A 86 -1.53 -12.21 -12.41
CA GLY A 86 -2.72 -12.36 -11.56
C GLY A 86 -2.47 -11.98 -10.08
N ALA A 87 -1.25 -12.18 -9.58
CA ALA A 87 -0.86 -11.79 -8.22
C ALA A 87 -0.47 -10.31 -8.15
N VAL A 88 -1.43 -9.39 -8.36
CA VAL A 88 -1.20 -7.93 -8.41
C VAL A 88 -0.65 -7.31 -7.12
N CYS A 89 -0.68 -8.05 -6.00
CA CYS A 89 -0.01 -7.65 -4.75
C CYS A 89 1.52 -7.61 -4.90
N ILE A 90 2.14 -8.45 -5.76
CA ILE A 90 3.59 -8.43 -6.02
C ILE A 90 4.02 -7.07 -6.60
N PRO A 91 3.52 -6.64 -7.78
CA PRO A 91 3.89 -5.35 -8.34
C PRO A 91 3.52 -4.18 -7.42
N SER A 92 2.41 -4.23 -6.72
CA SER A 92 2.02 -3.18 -5.78
C SER A 92 3.06 -2.98 -4.68
N ARG A 93 3.53 -4.07 -4.05
CA ARG A 93 4.55 -4.03 -2.99
C ARG A 93 5.92 -3.61 -3.54
N ALA A 94 6.31 -4.10 -4.72
CA ALA A 94 7.55 -3.71 -5.36
C ALA A 94 7.55 -2.22 -5.78
N MET A 95 6.43 -1.71 -6.31
CA MET A 95 6.25 -0.27 -6.60
C MET A 95 6.33 0.59 -5.34
N LEU A 96 5.73 0.13 -4.22
CA LEU A 96 5.83 0.80 -2.93
C LEU A 96 7.29 0.88 -2.46
N MET A 97 8.06 -0.21 -2.53
CA MET A 97 9.44 -0.24 -2.04
C MET A 97 10.40 0.56 -2.90
N THR A 98 10.18 0.62 -4.21
CA THR A 98 11.11 1.25 -5.18
C THR A 98 10.69 2.64 -5.65
N GLY A 99 9.42 3.01 -5.51
CA GLY A 99 8.85 4.23 -6.12
C GLY A 99 8.84 4.20 -7.65
N ARG A 100 8.92 2.99 -8.25
CA ARG A 100 8.99 2.80 -9.70
C ARG A 100 7.64 2.40 -10.27
N TYR A 101 7.40 2.68 -11.55
CA TYR A 101 6.18 2.24 -12.24
C TYR A 101 6.27 0.76 -12.64
N VAL A 102 5.12 0.06 -12.69
CA VAL A 102 5.06 -1.38 -12.92
C VAL A 102 5.72 -1.80 -14.24
N ASN A 103 5.52 -1.05 -15.32
CA ASN A 103 6.10 -1.38 -16.64
C ASN A 103 7.64 -1.32 -16.69
N ARG A 104 8.28 -0.85 -15.64
CA ARG A 104 9.73 -0.79 -15.47
C ARG A 104 10.25 -1.65 -14.33
N LEU A 105 9.39 -2.46 -13.74
CA LEU A 105 9.76 -3.48 -12.76
C LEU A 105 10.01 -4.81 -13.47
N PRO A 106 11.21 -5.36 -13.43
CA PRO A 106 11.48 -6.69 -14.01
C PRO A 106 10.55 -7.74 -13.43
N GLY A 107 9.86 -8.51 -14.30
CA GLY A 107 8.92 -9.55 -13.89
C GLY A 107 7.86 -9.04 -12.90
N ASP A 108 7.35 -7.82 -13.09
CA ASP A 108 6.38 -7.16 -12.19
C ASP A 108 6.86 -7.08 -10.72
N GLY A 109 8.15 -7.09 -10.47
CA GLY A 109 8.68 -7.01 -9.11
C GLY A 109 8.76 -8.35 -8.35
N ASN A 110 8.62 -9.50 -9.05
CA ASN A 110 8.98 -10.80 -8.49
C ASN A 110 10.44 -10.83 -8.02
N VAL A 111 11.29 -10.11 -8.74
CA VAL A 111 12.69 -9.85 -8.38
C VAL A 111 12.93 -8.35 -8.41
N ILE A 112 13.50 -7.82 -7.31
CA ILE A 112 13.95 -6.42 -7.23
C ILE A 112 15.47 -6.43 -7.37
N PRO A 113 16.03 -6.16 -8.56
CA PRO A 113 17.47 -6.25 -8.80
C PRO A 113 18.24 -5.17 -8.04
N ASP A 114 19.54 -5.39 -7.83
CA ASP A 114 20.43 -4.49 -7.07
C ASP A 114 20.53 -3.07 -7.71
N SER A 115 20.27 -2.98 -9.02
CA SER A 115 20.21 -1.70 -9.72
C SER A 115 18.98 -0.83 -9.34
N LEU A 116 17.97 -1.42 -8.70
CA LEU A 116 16.80 -0.74 -8.15
C LEU A 116 16.93 -0.58 -6.65
N VAL A 117 17.46 0.55 -6.23
CA VAL A 117 17.62 0.87 -4.81
C VAL A 117 16.24 1.16 -4.19
N SER A 118 15.95 0.51 -3.09
CA SER A 118 14.66 0.62 -2.41
C SER A 118 14.65 1.64 -1.27
N LEU A 119 13.44 2.01 -0.82
CA LEU A 119 13.26 2.90 0.34
C LEU A 119 13.97 2.38 1.60
N PRO A 120 13.77 1.10 2.04
CA PRO A 120 14.46 0.63 3.24
C PRO A 120 15.98 0.63 3.11
N GLU A 121 16.55 0.33 1.93
CA GLU A 121 18.00 0.38 1.71
C GLU A 121 18.56 1.78 1.91
N ILE A 122 17.93 2.81 1.35
CA ILE A 122 18.36 4.20 1.55
C ILE A 122 18.25 4.61 3.02
N LEU A 123 17.16 4.23 3.68
CA LEU A 123 16.98 4.57 5.10
C LEU A 123 18.01 3.87 5.97
N ARG A 124 18.33 2.60 5.68
CA ARG A 124 19.41 1.85 6.35
C ARG A 124 20.77 2.54 6.18
N GLN A 125 21.08 3.00 4.95
CA GLN A 125 22.32 3.79 4.67
C GLN A 125 22.35 5.12 5.42
N LYS A 126 21.19 5.65 5.82
CA LYS A 126 21.04 6.89 6.63
C LYS A 126 21.01 6.62 8.14
N GLY A 127 21.30 5.40 8.58
CA GLY A 127 21.37 5.03 9.99
C GLY A 127 20.03 4.66 10.63
N TYR A 128 18.99 4.40 9.82
CA TYR A 128 17.72 3.89 10.34
C TYR A 128 17.83 2.39 10.64
N THR A 129 17.24 1.95 11.74
CA THR A 129 16.87 0.55 11.89
C THR A 129 15.69 0.25 10.98
N THR A 130 15.89 -0.64 9.99
CA THR A 130 14.83 -1.05 9.07
C THR A 130 14.25 -2.38 9.53
N PHE A 131 13.00 -2.36 9.99
CA PHE A 131 12.30 -3.51 10.57
C PHE A 131 11.12 -3.94 9.69
N HIS A 132 10.91 -5.25 9.57
CA HIS A 132 9.77 -5.83 8.85
C HIS A 132 9.15 -7.01 9.61
N THR A 133 7.82 -7.15 9.46
CA THR A 133 7.07 -8.36 9.81
C THR A 133 5.90 -8.55 8.85
N GLY A 134 5.57 -9.81 8.54
CA GLY A 134 4.46 -10.17 7.67
C GLY A 134 4.83 -10.47 6.23
N LYS A 135 3.95 -10.15 5.29
CA LYS A 135 4.05 -10.52 3.88
C LYS A 135 5.07 -9.68 3.10
N TRP A 136 6.04 -10.35 2.50
CA TRP A 136 6.99 -9.71 1.59
C TRP A 136 6.56 -9.83 0.12
N HIS A 137 6.40 -11.05 -0.38
CA HIS A 137 5.90 -11.41 -1.70
C HIS A 137 6.79 -10.97 -2.88
N SER A 138 8.09 -10.87 -2.66
CA SER A 138 9.15 -10.71 -3.67
C SER A 138 10.31 -11.66 -3.34
N ASP A 139 11.43 -11.52 -4.04
CA ASP A 139 12.58 -12.39 -3.84
C ASP A 139 13.28 -12.19 -2.47
N LYS A 140 13.96 -13.26 -2.01
CA LYS A 140 14.64 -13.29 -0.71
C LYS A 140 15.95 -12.50 -0.71
N ASN A 141 16.61 -12.34 -1.86
CA ASN A 141 17.88 -11.61 -1.96
C ASN A 141 17.63 -10.11 -1.78
N SER A 142 16.61 -9.54 -2.45
CA SER A 142 16.23 -8.16 -2.23
C SER A 142 15.80 -7.89 -0.80
N TYR A 143 15.11 -8.85 -0.15
CA TYR A 143 14.71 -8.76 1.23
C TYR A 143 15.91 -8.56 2.17
N ALA A 144 16.93 -9.40 2.04
CA ALA A 144 18.11 -9.41 2.92
C ALA A 144 18.90 -8.09 2.90
N ARG A 145 18.90 -7.37 1.76
CA ARG A 145 19.58 -6.08 1.67
C ARG A 145 18.74 -4.91 2.18
N MET A 146 17.40 -5.06 2.23
CA MET A 146 16.48 -4.01 2.65
C MET A 146 16.34 -3.86 4.15
N PHE A 147 16.25 -4.98 4.87
CA PHE A 147 15.93 -4.96 6.29
C PHE A 147 17.15 -5.34 7.14
N SER A 148 17.37 -4.56 8.21
CA SER A 148 18.41 -4.86 9.21
C SER A 148 17.90 -5.79 10.32
N LYS A 149 16.56 -5.81 10.52
CA LYS A 149 15.85 -6.63 11.48
C LYS A 149 14.50 -7.04 10.96
N ALA A 150 14.04 -8.20 11.36
CA ALA A 150 12.70 -8.69 11.06
C ALA A 150 12.35 -9.88 11.94
N ASP A 151 11.08 -10.23 12.01
CA ASP A 151 10.64 -11.53 12.48
C ASP A 151 9.28 -11.89 11.90
N HIS A 152 8.88 -13.16 11.97
CA HIS A 152 7.64 -13.69 11.44
C HIS A 152 7.40 -13.25 9.98
N ILE A 153 8.37 -13.55 9.10
CA ILE A 153 8.39 -13.16 7.69
C ILE A 153 7.62 -14.18 6.86
N PHE A 154 6.69 -13.68 6.05
CA PHE A 154 5.94 -14.50 5.08
C PHE A 154 6.34 -14.15 3.65
N PHE A 155 6.96 -15.11 2.94
CA PHE A 155 7.41 -14.93 1.55
C PHE A 155 6.36 -15.32 0.50
N GLY A 156 5.27 -15.98 0.90
CA GLY A 156 4.22 -16.44 0.00
C GLY A 156 3.18 -15.39 -0.36
N GLY A 157 2.25 -15.79 -1.24
CA GLY A 157 1.13 -14.93 -1.68
C GLY A 157 -0.06 -14.94 -0.72
N MET A 158 -0.38 -16.10 -0.16
CA MET A 158 -1.47 -16.29 0.81
C MET A 158 -1.14 -17.45 1.74
N HIS A 159 -1.77 -17.46 2.90
CA HIS A 159 -1.71 -18.60 3.82
C HIS A 159 -2.72 -19.66 3.36
N PHE A 160 -2.25 -20.69 2.68
CA PHE A 160 -3.12 -21.76 2.19
C PHE A 160 -3.75 -22.53 3.36
N PRO A 161 -5.07 -22.87 3.31
CA PRO A 161 -5.72 -23.62 4.39
C PRO A 161 -5.02 -24.94 4.72
N LYS A 162 -4.50 -25.65 3.70
CA LYS A 162 -3.74 -26.91 3.88
C LYS A 162 -2.40 -26.73 4.60
N GLU A 163 -1.92 -25.49 4.68
CA GLU A 163 -0.64 -25.12 5.29
C GLU A 163 -0.84 -24.34 6.60
N GLY A 164 -2.03 -24.41 7.21
CA GLY A 164 -2.36 -23.75 8.46
C GLY A 164 -3.29 -22.53 8.34
N GLY A 165 -3.45 -21.96 7.14
CA GLY A 165 -4.33 -20.79 6.95
C GLY A 165 -3.88 -19.55 7.71
N GLN A 166 -4.83 -18.66 7.97
CA GLN A 166 -4.60 -17.46 8.80
C GLN A 166 -4.45 -17.80 10.28
N GLU A 167 -5.01 -18.92 10.71
CA GLU A 167 -4.99 -19.41 12.11
C GLU A 167 -3.60 -19.84 12.55
N HIS A 168 -2.87 -20.53 11.65
CA HIS A 168 -1.52 -21.08 11.90
C HIS A 168 -0.58 -20.69 10.76
N PRO A 169 -0.26 -19.39 10.61
CA PRO A 169 0.53 -18.91 9.47
C PRO A 169 1.94 -19.54 9.47
N ARG A 170 2.37 -20.02 8.29
CA ARG A 170 3.75 -20.46 8.10
C ARG A 170 4.64 -19.25 7.86
N VAL A 171 5.65 -19.07 8.71
CA VAL A 171 6.54 -17.91 8.71
C VAL A 171 8.00 -18.29 8.90
N ASN A 172 8.89 -17.32 8.77
CA ASN A 172 10.33 -17.48 8.96
C ASN A 172 10.85 -16.48 10.00
N HIS A 173 11.84 -16.87 10.76
CA HIS A 173 12.68 -15.95 11.51
C HIS A 173 13.60 -15.16 10.57
N PHE A 174 14.10 -14.04 11.03
CA PHE A 174 15.03 -13.22 10.26
C PHE A 174 16.39 -13.92 10.10
N ASP A 175 16.85 -14.00 8.87
CA ASP A 175 18.20 -14.48 8.53
C ASP A 175 18.93 -13.36 7.75
N PRO A 176 19.93 -12.70 8.38
CA PRO A 176 20.67 -11.62 7.74
C PRO A 176 21.50 -12.08 6.54
N THR A 177 21.72 -13.40 6.37
CA THR A 177 22.42 -13.96 5.21
C THR A 177 21.52 -14.06 3.96
N GLY A 178 20.21 -13.81 4.09
CA GLY A 178 19.23 -13.94 3.01
C GLY A 178 18.87 -15.37 2.64
N LYS A 179 19.34 -16.36 3.39
CA LYS A 179 19.05 -17.78 3.16
C LYS A 179 17.82 -18.18 3.97
N TYR A 180 16.73 -18.45 3.30
CA TYR A 180 15.48 -18.87 3.93
C TYR A 180 15.09 -20.26 3.38
N PRO A 181 15.76 -21.33 3.80
CA PRO A 181 15.39 -22.69 3.38
C PRO A 181 14.03 -23.08 3.97
N VAL A 182 13.25 -23.85 3.21
CA VAL A 182 11.84 -24.20 3.56
C VAL A 182 11.75 -24.92 4.90
N GLU A 183 12.73 -25.76 5.21
CA GLU A 183 12.82 -26.53 6.47
C GLU A 183 13.00 -25.66 7.72
N LYS A 184 13.42 -24.40 7.58
CA LYS A 184 13.51 -23.44 8.68
C LYS A 184 12.26 -22.62 8.88
N SER A 185 11.28 -22.73 7.98
CA SER A 185 9.96 -22.14 8.20
C SER A 185 9.19 -22.94 9.26
N PHE A 186 8.36 -22.27 10.02
CA PHE A 186 7.55 -22.90 11.07
C PHE A 186 6.11 -22.42 11.04
N LEU A 187 5.19 -23.21 11.60
CA LEU A 187 3.82 -22.82 11.83
C LEU A 187 3.72 -22.08 13.16
N SER A 188 3.09 -20.92 13.16
CA SER A 188 2.76 -20.21 14.38
C SER A 188 1.43 -20.71 14.94
N GLU A 189 1.30 -20.81 16.26
CA GLU A 189 0.02 -21.10 16.95
C GLU A 189 -0.85 -19.84 17.10
N THR A 190 -0.44 -18.73 16.50
CA THR A 190 -1.07 -17.43 16.68
C THR A 190 -1.61 -16.93 15.34
N TYR A 191 -2.88 -16.48 15.34
CA TYR A 191 -3.53 -15.90 14.16
C TYR A 191 -2.70 -14.77 13.53
N SER A 192 -2.61 -14.75 12.21
CA SER A 192 -1.65 -13.94 11.43
C SER A 192 -1.65 -12.46 11.78
N SER A 193 -2.82 -11.81 11.87
CA SER A 193 -2.90 -10.37 12.18
C SER A 193 -2.40 -10.06 13.58
N TYR A 194 -2.71 -10.94 14.57
CA TYR A 194 -2.20 -10.80 15.94
C TYR A 194 -0.68 -11.01 15.98
N LEU A 195 -0.19 -12.04 15.30
CA LEU A 195 1.23 -12.38 15.23
C LEU A 195 2.07 -11.20 14.73
N TYR A 196 1.71 -10.65 13.56
CA TYR A 196 2.45 -9.53 12.97
C TYR A 196 2.37 -8.26 13.80
N ALA A 197 1.20 -7.99 14.39
CA ALA A 197 1.05 -6.85 15.29
C ALA A 197 1.88 -7.01 16.56
N GLN A 198 1.89 -8.20 17.19
CA GLN A 198 2.71 -8.46 18.37
C GLN A 198 4.19 -8.31 18.07
N THR A 199 4.65 -8.86 16.95
CA THR A 199 6.04 -8.72 16.50
C THR A 199 6.46 -7.26 16.30
N ALA A 200 5.57 -6.44 15.72
CA ALA A 200 5.81 -5.00 15.61
C ALA A 200 5.83 -4.30 16.97
N ILE A 201 4.93 -4.68 17.88
CA ILE A 201 4.85 -4.16 19.25
C ILE A 201 6.14 -4.47 20.02
N ASP A 202 6.65 -5.69 19.92
CA ASP A 202 7.89 -6.11 20.57
C ASP A 202 9.09 -5.28 20.08
N PHE A 203 9.16 -5.04 18.76
CA PHE A 203 10.17 -4.14 18.19
C PHE A 203 9.99 -2.70 18.71
N LEU A 204 8.80 -2.12 18.65
CA LEU A 204 8.53 -0.73 19.07
C LEU A 204 8.80 -0.51 20.57
N SER A 205 8.65 -1.55 21.40
CA SER A 205 8.95 -1.51 22.83
C SER A 205 10.42 -1.73 23.16
N SER A 206 11.24 -2.11 22.17
CA SER A 206 12.66 -2.38 22.36
C SER A 206 13.47 -1.10 22.61
N GLN A 207 14.61 -1.25 23.28
CA GLN A 207 15.56 -0.15 23.49
C GLN A 207 16.08 0.43 22.17
N GLU A 208 16.24 -0.40 21.16
CA GLU A 208 16.72 0.01 19.84
C GLU A 208 15.76 0.97 19.14
N ALA A 209 14.45 0.72 19.20
CA ALA A 209 13.45 1.62 18.61
C ALA A 209 13.35 2.97 19.35
N LYS A 210 13.78 3.01 20.61
CA LYS A 210 13.83 4.26 21.43
C LYS A 210 15.08 5.08 21.15
N GLU A 211 16.19 4.42 20.89
CA GLU A 211 17.50 5.07 20.71
C GLU A 211 17.82 5.45 19.26
N ASN A 212 17.31 4.71 18.30
CA ASN A 212 17.58 4.89 16.88
C ASN A 212 16.34 5.30 16.09
N PRO A 213 16.49 6.10 15.02
CA PRO A 213 15.42 6.31 14.09
C PRO A 213 15.09 4.98 13.39
N PHE A 214 13.80 4.72 13.16
CA PHE A 214 13.39 3.48 12.53
C PHE A 214 12.46 3.68 11.32
N PHE A 215 12.52 2.72 10.43
CA PHE A 215 11.52 2.41 9.42
C PHE A 215 10.93 1.04 9.74
N CYS A 216 9.64 1.00 10.06
CA CYS A 216 8.94 -0.23 10.39
C CYS A 216 7.87 -0.52 9.31
N TYR A 217 7.96 -1.68 8.65
CA TYR A 217 6.99 -2.13 7.66
C TYR A 217 6.23 -3.33 8.21
N VAL A 218 4.96 -3.11 8.56
CA VAL A 218 4.05 -4.15 9.05
C VAL A 218 3.11 -4.52 7.92
N ALA A 219 3.37 -5.63 7.28
CA ALA A 219 2.67 -6.08 6.09
C ALA A 219 1.73 -7.24 6.42
N PHE A 220 0.50 -6.92 6.76
CA PHE A 220 -0.52 -7.91 7.09
C PHE A 220 -0.90 -8.76 5.88
N THR A 221 -1.37 -9.97 6.14
CA THR A 221 -2.01 -10.84 5.14
C THR A 221 -3.53 -10.72 5.15
N SER A 222 -4.11 -10.08 6.18
CA SER A 222 -5.53 -9.76 6.22
C SER A 222 -5.85 -8.48 5.42
N PRO A 223 -7.02 -8.42 4.78
CA PRO A 223 -8.10 -9.40 4.73
C PRO A 223 -8.09 -10.35 3.50
N HIS A 224 -6.90 -10.70 2.95
CA HIS A 224 -6.77 -11.69 1.86
C HIS A 224 -7.39 -13.04 2.26
N ASP A 225 -7.96 -13.75 1.31
CA ASP A 225 -8.45 -15.12 1.54
C ASP A 225 -7.31 -16.09 2.01
N PRO A 226 -7.63 -17.19 2.73
CA PRO A 226 -8.96 -17.62 3.14
C PRO A 226 -9.60 -16.63 4.12
N ARG A 227 -10.91 -16.36 3.94
CA ARG A 227 -11.63 -15.43 4.81
C ARG A 227 -12.13 -16.14 6.05
N THR A 228 -11.22 -16.31 7.00
CA THR A 228 -11.42 -17.04 8.25
C THR A 228 -11.13 -16.12 9.45
N PRO A 229 -12.01 -15.12 9.72
CA PRO A 229 -11.87 -14.32 10.92
C PRO A 229 -11.96 -15.19 12.17
N THR A 230 -11.28 -14.82 13.26
CA THR A 230 -11.43 -15.52 14.53
C THR A 230 -12.88 -15.49 15.02
N GLU A 231 -13.26 -16.42 15.90
CA GLU A 231 -14.64 -16.60 16.34
C GLU A 231 -15.31 -15.31 16.83
N LYS A 232 -14.56 -14.48 17.57
CA LYS A 232 -15.00 -13.14 18.04
C LYS A 232 -15.48 -12.27 16.88
N TYR A 233 -14.77 -12.27 15.78
CA TYR A 233 -15.05 -11.40 14.64
C TYR A 233 -15.98 -12.06 13.62
N ALA A 234 -16.00 -13.38 13.52
CA ALA A 234 -16.98 -14.12 12.72
C ALA A 234 -18.41 -13.88 13.23
N LYS A 235 -18.59 -13.83 14.57
CA LYS A 235 -19.88 -13.55 15.19
C LYS A 235 -20.32 -12.08 15.11
N LYS A 236 -19.42 -11.16 14.76
CA LYS A 236 -19.70 -9.72 14.75
C LYS A 236 -20.63 -9.31 13.60
N TYR A 237 -20.58 -10.01 12.48
CA TYR A 237 -21.30 -9.67 11.26
C TYR A 237 -22.27 -10.78 10.87
N ASP A 238 -23.58 -10.49 10.99
CA ASP A 238 -24.65 -11.37 10.55
C ASP A 238 -24.82 -11.24 9.02
N PRO A 239 -24.58 -12.30 8.22
CA PRO A 239 -24.72 -12.24 6.77
C PRO A 239 -26.10 -11.77 6.29
N SER A 240 -27.14 -12.02 7.06
CA SER A 240 -28.51 -11.61 6.68
C SER A 240 -28.71 -10.09 6.70
N LYS A 241 -27.86 -9.36 7.44
CA LYS A 241 -27.89 -7.89 7.58
C LYS A 241 -26.90 -7.18 6.65
N ILE A 242 -26.07 -7.92 5.92
CA ILE A 242 -25.13 -7.35 4.97
C ILE A 242 -25.84 -6.95 3.68
N SER A 243 -25.57 -5.74 3.22
CA SER A 243 -26.05 -5.26 1.92
C SER A 243 -25.19 -5.78 0.78
N LEU A 244 -25.82 -6.15 -0.31
CA LEU A 244 -25.10 -6.42 -1.56
C LEU A 244 -24.55 -5.11 -2.14
N PRO A 245 -23.38 -5.15 -2.81
CA PRO A 245 -22.90 -3.99 -3.55
C PRO A 245 -23.92 -3.61 -4.64
N PRO A 246 -24.15 -2.29 -4.88
CA PRO A 246 -25.18 -1.84 -5.84
C PRO A 246 -24.98 -2.29 -7.29
N ASN A 247 -23.78 -2.74 -7.62
CA ASN A 247 -23.39 -3.32 -8.91
C ASN A 247 -23.16 -4.84 -8.84
N PHE A 248 -23.81 -5.51 -7.87
CA PHE A 248 -23.83 -6.96 -7.81
C PHE A 248 -24.47 -7.53 -9.08
N LEU A 249 -23.82 -8.56 -9.63
CA LEU A 249 -24.36 -9.41 -10.72
C LEU A 249 -24.08 -10.88 -10.36
N PRO A 250 -24.96 -11.82 -10.78
CA PRO A 250 -24.69 -13.26 -10.65
C PRO A 250 -23.49 -13.72 -11.48
N GLU A 251 -23.27 -13.10 -12.65
CA GLU A 251 -22.21 -13.41 -13.60
C GLU A 251 -21.66 -12.15 -14.25
N HIS A 252 -20.40 -12.19 -14.66
CA HIS A 252 -19.79 -11.09 -15.42
C HIS A 252 -20.33 -11.09 -16.86
N PRO A 253 -20.70 -9.94 -17.45
CA PRO A 253 -21.45 -9.89 -18.70
C PRO A 253 -20.62 -10.20 -19.96
N PHE A 254 -19.30 -10.31 -19.87
CA PHE A 254 -18.43 -10.62 -21.00
C PHE A 254 -17.13 -11.31 -20.53
N ASN A 255 -16.40 -11.90 -21.47
CA ASN A 255 -15.09 -12.48 -21.16
C ASN A 255 -14.05 -11.35 -20.95
N ASN A 256 -13.67 -11.09 -19.69
CA ASN A 256 -12.67 -10.09 -19.31
C ASN A 256 -11.23 -10.62 -19.37
N GLY A 257 -11.03 -11.89 -19.76
CA GLY A 257 -9.74 -12.58 -19.82
C GLY A 257 -9.46 -13.49 -18.63
N ASP A 258 -10.01 -13.25 -17.44
CA ASP A 258 -9.66 -13.94 -16.21
C ASP A 258 -10.84 -14.46 -15.38
N LEU A 259 -11.95 -14.86 -16.02
CA LEU A 259 -13.12 -15.43 -15.32
C LEU A 259 -12.85 -16.78 -14.65
N ASN A 260 -11.74 -17.44 -14.96
CA ASN A 260 -11.39 -18.78 -14.45
C ASN A 260 -10.13 -18.77 -13.56
N VAL A 261 -9.65 -17.62 -13.11
CA VAL A 261 -8.53 -17.57 -12.16
C VAL A 261 -8.96 -18.06 -10.79
N ARG A 262 -7.99 -18.44 -9.94
CA ARG A 262 -8.25 -18.99 -8.60
C ARG A 262 -9.23 -18.14 -7.80
N ASP A 263 -9.06 -16.81 -7.82
CA ASP A 263 -9.89 -15.91 -7.02
C ASP A 263 -11.36 -15.96 -7.44
N GLU A 264 -11.63 -16.15 -8.72
CA GLU A 264 -12.99 -16.33 -9.23
C GLU A 264 -13.58 -17.71 -8.91
N GLN A 265 -12.76 -18.69 -8.48
CA GLN A 265 -13.21 -20.03 -8.09
C GLN A 265 -13.51 -20.15 -6.57
N LEU A 266 -13.37 -19.07 -5.80
CA LEU A 266 -13.64 -19.06 -4.35
C LEU A 266 -15.13 -19.33 -4.04
N LEU A 267 -16.04 -18.96 -4.92
CA LEU A 267 -17.47 -19.27 -4.85
C LEU A 267 -17.96 -19.76 -6.20
N PRO A 268 -19.00 -20.62 -6.24
CA PRO A 268 -19.55 -21.14 -7.49
C PRO A 268 -20.23 -20.06 -8.35
N HIS A 269 -20.32 -20.31 -9.65
CA HIS A 269 -21.16 -19.55 -10.58
C HIS A 269 -22.50 -20.28 -10.81
N PRO A 270 -23.60 -19.55 -11.02
CA PRO A 270 -23.75 -18.11 -10.83
C PRO A 270 -23.62 -17.70 -9.34
N ARG A 271 -23.14 -16.48 -9.08
CA ARG A 271 -23.03 -15.95 -7.71
C ARG A 271 -24.40 -15.80 -7.09
N THR A 272 -24.61 -16.38 -5.91
CA THR A 272 -25.85 -16.19 -5.15
C THR A 272 -25.69 -15.05 -4.15
N GLU A 273 -26.77 -14.30 -3.90
CA GLU A 273 -26.78 -13.24 -2.91
C GLU A 273 -26.35 -13.73 -1.52
N LYS A 274 -26.83 -14.92 -1.11
CA LYS A 274 -26.50 -15.53 0.18
C LYS A 274 -25.00 -15.79 0.30
N ALA A 275 -24.37 -16.37 -0.72
CA ALA A 275 -22.94 -16.68 -0.70
C ALA A 275 -22.10 -15.38 -0.63
N ILE A 276 -22.45 -14.37 -1.43
CA ILE A 276 -21.76 -13.07 -1.41
C ILE A 276 -21.91 -12.36 -0.05
N LYS A 277 -23.10 -12.34 0.54
CA LYS A 277 -23.31 -11.73 1.86
C LYS A 277 -22.51 -12.44 2.95
N THR A 278 -22.42 -13.77 2.88
CA THR A 278 -21.59 -14.57 3.81
C THR A 278 -20.12 -14.23 3.67
N ASP A 279 -19.64 -14.10 2.45
CA ASP A 279 -18.24 -13.79 2.15
C ASP A 279 -17.88 -12.34 2.57
N ILE A 280 -18.78 -11.35 2.33
CA ILE A 280 -18.61 -9.97 2.82
C ILE A 280 -18.59 -9.93 4.35
N ALA A 281 -19.46 -10.69 5.04
CA ALA A 281 -19.48 -10.73 6.50
C ALA A 281 -18.14 -11.24 7.07
N ALA A 282 -17.58 -12.30 6.50
CA ALA A 282 -16.27 -12.82 6.86
C ALA A 282 -15.14 -11.80 6.57
N TYR A 283 -15.19 -11.16 5.43
CA TYR A 283 -14.25 -10.10 5.04
C TYR A 283 -14.28 -8.90 6.01
N TYR A 284 -15.47 -8.45 6.41
CA TYR A 284 -15.63 -7.40 7.43
C TYR A 284 -15.14 -7.85 8.80
N GLY A 285 -15.31 -9.13 9.13
CA GLY A 285 -14.74 -9.74 10.32
C GLY A 285 -13.23 -9.60 10.37
N MET A 286 -12.54 -10.03 9.31
CA MET A 286 -11.08 -9.93 9.20
C MET A 286 -10.58 -8.48 9.26
N ILE A 287 -11.28 -7.53 8.63
CA ILE A 287 -10.90 -6.11 8.66
C ILE A 287 -11.08 -5.52 10.07
N SER A 288 -12.15 -5.87 10.78
CA SER A 288 -12.35 -5.41 12.17
C SER A 288 -11.32 -6.00 13.14
N GLU A 289 -10.88 -7.23 12.88
CA GLU A 289 -9.78 -7.87 13.61
C GLU A 289 -8.46 -7.18 13.32
N LEU A 290 -8.16 -6.90 12.05
CA LEU A 290 -7.00 -6.11 11.63
C LEU A 290 -7.01 -4.71 12.27
N ASP A 291 -8.16 -4.04 12.29
CA ASP A 291 -8.33 -2.73 12.93
C ASP A 291 -7.97 -2.74 14.42
N GLU A 292 -8.38 -3.79 15.16
CA GLU A 292 -7.99 -3.96 16.56
C GLU A 292 -6.46 -4.11 16.70
N GLN A 293 -5.82 -4.88 15.80
CA GLN A 293 -4.38 -5.06 15.84
C GLN A 293 -3.61 -3.75 15.50
N ILE A 294 -4.10 -2.98 14.55
CA ILE A 294 -3.60 -1.63 14.26
C ILE A 294 -3.75 -0.75 15.51
N GLY A 295 -4.87 -0.82 16.21
CA GLY A 295 -5.10 -0.09 17.46
C GLY A 295 -4.07 -0.43 18.55
N ARG A 296 -3.66 -1.69 18.68
CA ARG A 296 -2.60 -2.13 19.60
C ARG A 296 -1.25 -1.50 19.26
N ILE A 297 -0.88 -1.48 17.98
CA ILE A 297 0.36 -0.84 17.51
C ILE A 297 0.34 0.67 17.79
N LEU A 298 -0.76 1.35 17.49
CA LEU A 298 -0.90 2.80 17.74
C LEU A 298 -0.82 3.13 19.23
N SER A 299 -1.45 2.32 20.09
CA SER A 299 -1.37 2.46 21.55
C SER A 299 0.05 2.23 22.08
N THR A 300 0.81 1.31 21.45
CA THR A 300 2.22 1.10 21.81
C THR A 300 3.08 2.31 21.43
N LEU A 301 2.91 2.87 20.22
CA LEU A 301 3.61 4.09 19.83
C LEU A 301 3.35 5.25 20.81
N GLU A 302 2.13 5.38 21.30
CA GLU A 302 1.76 6.39 22.30
C GLU A 302 2.40 6.11 23.65
N LYS A 303 2.26 4.88 24.18
CA LYS A 303 2.81 4.44 25.47
C LYS A 303 4.33 4.58 25.52
N GLU A 304 5.04 4.24 24.45
CA GLU A 304 6.50 4.31 24.38
C GLU A 304 7.02 5.72 24.03
N GLY A 305 6.13 6.73 23.92
CA GLY A 305 6.51 8.10 23.61
C GLY A 305 7.04 8.31 22.18
N LEU A 306 6.73 7.39 21.26
CA LEU A 306 7.21 7.42 19.88
C LEU A 306 6.24 8.14 18.92
N LEU A 307 4.95 8.23 19.28
CA LEU A 307 3.89 8.71 18.39
C LEU A 307 4.14 10.12 17.86
N GLN A 308 4.61 11.04 18.70
CA GLN A 308 4.86 12.44 18.33
C GLN A 308 6.05 12.64 17.41
N ASN A 309 6.84 11.60 17.15
CA ASN A 309 7.99 11.64 16.24
C ASN A 309 7.86 10.61 15.09
N THR A 310 6.69 10.00 14.90
CA THR A 310 6.48 8.94 13.91
C THR A 310 5.51 9.37 12.83
N LEU A 311 5.93 9.28 11.56
CA LEU A 311 5.04 9.28 10.41
C LEU A 311 4.37 7.91 10.28
N ILE A 312 3.06 7.88 10.33
CA ILE A 312 2.24 6.69 10.16
C ILE A 312 1.62 6.73 8.77
N VAL A 313 1.81 5.68 7.98
CA VAL A 313 1.14 5.49 6.69
C VAL A 313 0.33 4.21 6.79
N PHE A 314 -0.98 4.30 6.58
CA PHE A 314 -1.84 3.12 6.37
C PHE A 314 -2.25 3.05 4.90
N ALA A 315 -2.13 1.87 4.27
CA ALA A 315 -2.62 1.65 2.91
C ALA A 315 -2.94 0.17 2.66
N GLY A 316 -3.80 -0.10 1.67
CA GLY A 316 -4.02 -1.44 1.12
C GLY A 316 -3.22 -1.65 -0.15
N ASP A 317 -2.71 -2.86 -0.39
CA ASP A 317 -1.89 -3.15 -1.58
C ASP A 317 -2.71 -3.25 -2.87
N ASN A 318 -3.94 -3.71 -2.80
CA ASN A 318 -4.98 -3.66 -3.82
C ASN A 318 -6.36 -3.88 -3.18
N GLY A 319 -7.42 -3.64 -3.93
CA GLY A 319 -8.75 -4.05 -3.57
C GLY A 319 -9.14 -5.34 -4.31
N LEU A 320 -10.41 -5.74 -4.16
CA LEU A 320 -10.99 -6.91 -4.84
C LEU A 320 -12.49 -6.76 -5.00
N ALA A 321 -13.10 -7.58 -5.84
CA ALA A 321 -14.55 -7.71 -5.95
C ALA A 321 -15.10 -8.62 -4.85
N MET A 322 -16.30 -8.27 -4.40
CA MET A 322 -17.14 -9.06 -3.48
C MET A 322 -18.55 -9.16 -4.08
N GLY A 323 -18.64 -9.72 -5.30
CA GLY A 323 -19.88 -9.82 -6.08
C GLY A 323 -20.13 -8.65 -7.04
N GLN A 324 -19.31 -7.58 -7.00
CA GLN A 324 -19.40 -6.49 -7.96
C GLN A 324 -19.16 -7.02 -9.37
N HIS A 325 -20.04 -6.66 -10.31
CA HIS A 325 -19.98 -7.10 -11.71
C HIS A 325 -19.89 -8.63 -11.89
N GLY A 326 -20.37 -9.44 -10.93
CA GLY A 326 -20.27 -10.89 -10.94
C GLY A 326 -18.88 -11.45 -10.62
N LEU A 327 -17.96 -10.60 -10.13
CA LEU A 327 -16.57 -10.94 -9.86
C LEU A 327 -16.31 -11.15 -8.36
N LEU A 328 -15.22 -11.86 -8.04
CA LEU A 328 -14.66 -12.02 -6.68
C LEU A 328 -13.19 -11.64 -6.61
N GLY A 329 -12.51 -11.65 -7.74
CA GLY A 329 -11.07 -11.41 -7.81
C GLY A 329 -10.69 -9.95 -7.90
N LYS A 330 -9.39 -9.75 -7.87
CA LYS A 330 -8.71 -8.45 -8.01
C LYS A 330 -8.20 -8.21 -9.43
N GLN A 331 -8.35 -9.19 -10.32
CA GLN A 331 -7.82 -9.25 -11.68
C GLN A 331 -8.67 -8.45 -12.66
N ASN A 332 -8.91 -7.18 -12.34
CA ASN A 332 -9.73 -6.26 -13.15
C ASN A 332 -9.38 -4.80 -12.85
N LEU A 333 -9.90 -3.87 -13.66
CA LEU A 333 -9.61 -2.43 -13.53
C LEU A 333 -10.80 -1.60 -13.03
N TYR A 334 -11.79 -2.22 -12.39
CA TYR A 334 -12.88 -1.49 -11.71
C TYR A 334 -12.40 -0.86 -10.39
N GLU A 335 -13.13 0.15 -9.92
CA GLU A 335 -12.78 0.90 -8.70
C GLU A 335 -12.61 0.01 -7.46
N HIS A 336 -13.38 -1.08 -7.35
CA HIS A 336 -13.28 -1.99 -6.21
C HIS A 336 -11.92 -2.71 -6.13
N SER A 337 -11.24 -2.90 -7.25
CA SER A 337 -9.93 -3.56 -7.31
C SER A 337 -8.77 -2.57 -7.31
N ILE A 338 -8.88 -1.45 -8.03
CA ILE A 338 -7.75 -0.54 -8.20
C ILE A 338 -7.72 0.63 -7.20
N ARG A 339 -8.85 0.97 -6.55
CA ARG A 339 -8.92 2.05 -5.57
C ARG A 339 -8.79 1.50 -4.16
N VAL A 340 -7.83 2.01 -3.42
CA VAL A 340 -7.41 1.49 -2.10
C VAL A 340 -7.42 2.58 -1.03
N PRO A 341 -7.53 2.23 0.26
CA PRO A 341 -7.31 3.18 1.33
C PRO A 341 -5.86 3.65 1.35
N MET A 342 -5.64 4.94 1.63
CA MET A 342 -4.32 5.52 1.87
C MET A 342 -4.45 6.71 2.81
N ILE A 343 -3.83 6.61 3.99
CA ILE A 343 -3.91 7.58 5.07
C ILE A 343 -2.50 7.90 5.56
N PHE A 344 -2.18 9.19 5.68
CA PHE A 344 -0.97 9.68 6.34
C PHE A 344 -1.36 10.34 7.65
N SER A 345 -0.66 10.04 8.74
CA SER A 345 -0.83 10.67 10.05
C SER A 345 0.52 10.87 10.73
N GLY A 346 0.66 11.90 11.55
CA GLY A 346 1.89 12.19 12.30
C GLY A 346 2.30 13.65 12.25
N PRO A 347 3.51 13.97 12.70
CA PRO A 347 4.00 15.35 12.76
C PRO A 347 4.02 16.03 11.38
N GLY A 348 3.43 17.23 11.30
CA GLY A 348 3.37 18.00 10.06
C GLY A 348 2.37 17.49 9.01
N ILE A 349 1.59 16.45 9.32
CA ILE A 349 0.49 15.98 8.47
C ILE A 349 -0.81 16.71 8.87
N PRO A 350 -1.56 17.28 7.90
CA PRO A 350 -2.85 17.91 8.17
C PRO A 350 -3.85 16.91 8.78
N LYS A 351 -4.54 17.34 9.84
CA LYS A 351 -5.51 16.49 10.56
C LYS A 351 -6.91 16.63 9.96
N ASN A 352 -7.67 15.53 9.92
CA ASN A 352 -9.04 15.45 9.44
C ASN A 352 -9.25 16.02 8.03
N VAL A 353 -8.26 15.83 7.15
CA VAL A 353 -8.31 16.27 5.76
C VAL A 353 -8.59 15.10 4.84
N ARG A 354 -9.56 15.28 3.92
CA ARG A 354 -9.86 14.33 2.84
C ARG A 354 -9.50 15.00 1.52
N ASN A 355 -8.54 14.42 0.82
CA ASN A 355 -8.04 14.96 -0.45
C ASN A 355 -8.51 14.09 -1.62
N ASN A 356 -8.98 14.72 -2.69
CA ASN A 356 -9.52 14.06 -3.90
C ASN A 356 -8.52 14.02 -5.07
N SER A 357 -7.24 14.36 -4.84
CA SER A 357 -6.23 14.25 -5.88
C SER A 357 -5.96 12.79 -6.23
N PHE A 358 -5.70 12.54 -7.49
CA PHE A 358 -5.25 11.23 -7.95
C PHE A 358 -3.83 10.97 -7.50
N VAL A 359 -3.64 9.86 -6.79
CA VAL A 359 -2.35 9.41 -6.28
C VAL A 359 -2.18 7.91 -6.49
N TYR A 360 -0.94 7.45 -6.64
CA TYR A 360 -0.60 6.04 -6.61
C TYR A 360 -0.01 5.63 -5.26
N LEU A 361 -0.07 4.35 -4.92
CA LEU A 361 0.63 3.81 -3.75
C LEU A 361 2.15 4.00 -3.84
N SER A 362 2.72 3.94 -5.04
CA SER A 362 4.15 4.21 -5.26
C SER A 362 4.57 5.63 -4.86
N ASP A 363 3.64 6.58 -4.78
CA ASP A 363 3.90 7.97 -4.35
C ASP A 363 4.26 8.08 -2.86
N ILE A 364 3.98 7.04 -2.07
CA ILE A 364 4.37 6.95 -0.65
C ILE A 364 5.89 7.08 -0.53
N THR A 365 6.64 6.36 -1.35
CA THR A 365 8.11 6.33 -1.28
C THR A 365 8.77 7.69 -1.48
N PRO A 366 8.58 8.44 -2.58
CA PRO A 366 9.15 9.78 -2.69
C PRO A 366 8.59 10.76 -1.68
N THR A 367 7.37 10.54 -1.17
CA THR A 367 6.80 11.37 -0.10
C THR A 367 7.55 11.17 1.21
N ILE A 368 7.93 9.94 1.55
CA ILE A 368 8.75 9.64 2.73
C ILE A 368 10.14 10.28 2.58
N TYR A 369 10.78 10.18 1.41
CA TYR A 369 12.06 10.84 1.16
C TYR A 369 11.98 12.35 1.42
N ASP A 370 10.99 13.03 0.85
CA ASP A 370 10.81 14.48 1.05
C ASP A 370 10.46 14.82 2.50
N TYR A 371 9.63 14.00 3.15
CA TYR A 371 9.26 14.20 4.55
C TYR A 371 10.47 14.10 5.48
N LEU A 372 11.40 13.20 5.20
CA LEU A 372 12.64 12.99 5.94
C LEU A 372 13.78 13.88 5.44
N GLN A 373 13.56 14.71 4.41
CA GLN A 373 14.57 15.55 3.77
C GLN A 373 15.75 14.73 3.19
N ILE A 374 15.46 13.54 2.69
CA ILE A 374 16.41 12.65 2.03
C ILE A 374 16.23 12.79 0.52
N LYS A 375 17.35 12.91 -0.20
CA LYS A 375 17.30 12.96 -1.67
C LYS A 375 16.88 11.60 -2.23
N ALA A 376 15.79 11.57 -2.99
CA ALA A 376 15.33 10.36 -3.67
C ALA A 376 16.34 9.89 -4.74
N PRO A 377 16.53 8.56 -4.92
CA PRO A 377 17.30 8.00 -6.02
C PRO A 377 16.71 8.40 -7.38
N LYS A 378 17.57 8.47 -8.43
CA LYS A 378 17.13 8.76 -9.81
C LYS A 378 16.20 7.69 -10.40
N THR A 379 16.17 6.50 -9.81
CA THR A 379 15.31 5.39 -10.22
C THR A 379 13.86 5.57 -9.80
N VAL A 380 13.57 6.47 -8.86
CA VAL A 380 12.21 6.80 -8.40
C VAL A 380 11.49 7.60 -9.46
N GLU A 381 10.33 7.13 -9.91
CA GLU A 381 9.50 7.74 -10.98
C GLU A 381 8.18 8.31 -10.42
N ALA A 382 7.75 7.79 -9.27
CA ALA A 382 6.54 8.22 -8.59
C ALA A 382 6.66 9.67 -8.09
N LYS A 383 5.53 10.31 -7.81
CA LYS A 383 5.46 11.73 -7.46
C LYS A 383 5.30 11.92 -5.95
N SER A 384 6.14 12.75 -5.36
CA SER A 384 5.97 13.12 -3.95
C SER A 384 4.66 13.87 -3.71
N LEU A 385 3.99 13.52 -2.63
CA LEU A 385 2.75 14.15 -2.18
C LEU A 385 2.99 15.31 -1.21
N GLN A 386 4.26 15.69 -0.99
CA GLN A 386 4.62 16.74 -0.05
C GLN A 386 3.95 18.09 -0.39
N ALA A 387 3.72 18.38 -1.69
CA ALA A 387 3.00 19.57 -2.11
C ALA A 387 1.54 19.57 -1.62
N ILE A 388 0.88 18.38 -1.61
CA ILE A 388 -0.48 18.19 -1.11
C ILE A 388 -0.49 18.23 0.43
N ILE A 389 0.50 17.64 1.09
CA ILE A 389 0.64 17.68 2.56
C ILE A 389 0.75 19.14 3.03
N ARG A 390 1.55 19.98 2.35
CA ARG A 390 1.68 21.41 2.68
C ARG A 390 0.46 22.23 2.32
N ASN A 391 -0.22 21.88 1.24
CA ASN A 391 -1.42 22.57 0.78
C ASN A 391 -2.41 21.56 0.15
N PRO A 392 -3.44 21.12 0.90
CA PRO A 392 -4.41 20.13 0.44
C PRO A 392 -5.25 20.52 -0.80
N THR A 393 -5.16 21.74 -1.28
CA THR A 393 -5.81 22.15 -2.54
C THR A 393 -4.99 21.82 -3.79
N LYS A 394 -3.71 21.44 -3.62
CA LYS A 394 -2.83 21.04 -4.73
C LYS A 394 -3.17 19.64 -5.22
N ALA A 395 -2.81 19.38 -6.48
CA ALA A 395 -2.87 18.06 -7.12
C ALA A 395 -1.52 17.76 -7.77
N VAL A 396 -1.20 16.48 -7.88
CA VAL A 396 0.05 16.02 -8.53
C VAL A 396 -0.20 15.43 -9.92
N ARG A 397 -1.47 15.10 -10.25
CA ARG A 397 -1.88 14.61 -11.57
C ARG A 397 -3.35 14.87 -11.86
N GLU A 398 -3.68 14.95 -13.16
CA GLU A 398 -5.02 15.23 -13.68
C GLU A 398 -5.78 13.98 -14.10
N GLN A 399 -5.06 12.85 -14.19
CA GLN A 399 -5.60 11.57 -14.63
C GLN A 399 -4.79 10.42 -14.02
N ILE A 400 -5.40 9.24 -14.02
CA ILE A 400 -4.78 8.01 -13.51
C ILE A 400 -4.89 6.92 -14.58
N TYR A 401 -3.78 6.28 -14.84
CA TYR A 401 -3.63 5.14 -15.74
C TYR A 401 -3.51 3.85 -14.94
N ASN A 402 -4.15 2.78 -15.39
CA ASN A 402 -4.01 1.46 -14.80
C ASN A 402 -3.86 0.39 -15.88
N VAL A 403 -3.16 -0.68 -15.51
CA VAL A 403 -2.86 -1.81 -16.39
C VAL A 403 -3.22 -3.12 -15.71
N TYR A 404 -3.79 -4.05 -16.47
CA TYR A 404 -3.88 -5.44 -16.06
C TYR A 404 -3.59 -6.37 -17.23
N GLY A 405 -2.61 -7.26 -17.03
CA GLY A 405 -2.12 -8.15 -18.08
C GLY A 405 -1.71 -7.39 -19.36
N ASN A 406 -1.69 -8.12 -20.47
CA ASN A 406 -1.46 -7.53 -21.79
C ASN A 406 -2.76 -7.16 -22.52
N TRP A 407 -3.92 -7.29 -21.85
CA TRP A 407 -5.23 -7.22 -22.50
C TRP A 407 -6.19 -6.20 -21.87
N SER A 408 -5.81 -5.49 -20.83
CA SER A 408 -6.67 -4.46 -20.25
C SER A 408 -5.91 -3.20 -19.84
N ARG A 409 -6.45 -2.04 -20.21
CA ARG A 409 -5.94 -0.71 -19.88
C ARG A 409 -7.07 0.20 -19.46
N SER A 410 -6.83 1.08 -18.51
CA SER A 410 -7.82 2.09 -18.15
C SER A 410 -7.22 3.47 -17.96
N LEU A 411 -8.05 4.47 -18.20
CA LEU A 411 -7.79 5.86 -17.89
C LEU A 411 -8.98 6.45 -17.13
N LYS A 412 -8.70 7.05 -15.98
CA LYS A 412 -9.66 7.84 -15.21
C LYS A 412 -9.22 9.29 -15.18
N THR A 413 -10.14 10.21 -15.38
CA THR A 413 -9.86 11.63 -15.54
C THR A 413 -10.57 12.46 -14.46
N LYS A 414 -10.07 13.67 -14.15
CA LYS A 414 -10.58 14.53 -13.08
C LYS A 414 -12.01 15.00 -13.30
N ASP A 415 -12.48 15.00 -14.53
CA ASP A 415 -13.88 15.30 -14.87
C ASP A 415 -14.83 14.15 -14.49
N GLY A 416 -14.28 13.02 -14.00
CA GLY A 416 -15.01 11.89 -13.42
C GLY A 416 -15.26 10.76 -14.40
N TYR A 417 -14.80 10.85 -15.65
CA TYR A 417 -14.94 9.74 -16.58
C TYR A 417 -13.83 8.71 -16.45
N LYS A 418 -14.20 7.45 -16.67
CA LYS A 418 -13.27 6.31 -16.69
C LYS A 418 -13.54 5.46 -17.90
N LEU A 419 -12.49 5.26 -18.71
CA LEU A 419 -12.47 4.36 -19.86
C LEU A 419 -11.71 3.10 -19.46
N ILE A 420 -12.26 1.93 -19.75
CA ILE A 420 -11.57 0.64 -19.66
C ILE A 420 -11.64 -0.04 -21.02
N LEU A 421 -10.48 -0.49 -21.50
CA LEU A 421 -10.34 -1.22 -22.76
C LEU A 421 -9.89 -2.64 -22.47
N TYR A 422 -10.49 -3.59 -23.17
CA TYR A 422 -10.10 -5.00 -23.16
C TYR A 422 -9.88 -5.47 -24.60
N ASN A 423 -8.92 -6.39 -24.77
CA ASN A 423 -8.78 -7.21 -25.97
C ASN A 423 -8.56 -8.67 -25.56
N VAL A 424 -9.63 -9.47 -25.61
CA VAL A 424 -9.60 -10.86 -25.20
C VAL A 424 -10.08 -11.72 -26.35
N ASP A 425 -9.26 -12.67 -26.78
CA ASP A 425 -9.53 -13.56 -27.92
C ASP A 425 -9.90 -12.80 -29.22
N GLY A 426 -9.29 -11.62 -29.44
CA GLY A 426 -9.55 -10.76 -30.58
C GLY A 426 -10.82 -9.92 -30.48
N VAL A 427 -11.57 -10.03 -29.37
CA VAL A 427 -12.75 -9.21 -29.12
C VAL A 427 -12.36 -7.96 -28.35
N LEU A 428 -12.55 -6.81 -28.99
CA LEU A 428 -12.32 -5.50 -28.39
C LEU A 428 -13.57 -5.06 -27.62
N THR A 429 -13.45 -4.93 -26.31
CA THR A 429 -14.52 -4.43 -25.45
C THR A 429 -14.11 -3.08 -24.84
N SER A 430 -15.00 -2.11 -24.94
CA SER A 430 -14.82 -0.80 -24.31
C SER A 430 -15.92 -0.56 -23.29
N GLN A 431 -15.53 -0.01 -22.13
CA GLN A 431 -16.45 0.46 -21.12
C GLN A 431 -16.14 1.91 -20.78
N LEU A 432 -17.16 2.75 -20.74
CA LEU A 432 -17.06 4.15 -20.31
C LEU A 432 -18.03 4.41 -19.17
N PHE A 433 -17.54 4.93 -18.05
CA PHE A 433 -18.34 5.26 -16.89
C PHE A 433 -18.20 6.74 -16.51
N ASN A 434 -19.28 7.32 -16.00
CA ASN A 434 -19.24 8.63 -15.34
C ASN A 434 -19.30 8.43 -13.82
N LEU A 435 -18.15 8.37 -13.17
CA LEU A 435 -18.06 8.07 -11.74
C LEU A 435 -18.63 9.16 -10.80
N LYS A 436 -18.97 10.36 -11.32
CA LYS A 436 -19.66 11.40 -10.54
C LYS A 436 -21.13 11.05 -10.32
N THR A 437 -21.77 10.47 -11.32
CA THR A 437 -23.20 10.10 -11.30
C THR A 437 -23.39 8.60 -11.09
N ASP A 438 -22.38 7.80 -11.43
CA ASP A 438 -22.37 6.35 -11.32
C ASP A 438 -21.05 5.84 -10.62
N PRO A 439 -20.91 6.06 -9.32
CA PRO A 439 -19.68 5.68 -8.59
C PRO A 439 -19.51 4.17 -8.40
N TRP A 440 -20.48 3.38 -8.88
CA TRP A 440 -20.46 1.92 -8.85
C TRP A 440 -20.23 1.28 -10.23
N GLU A 441 -19.99 2.08 -11.27
CA GLU A 441 -19.68 1.61 -12.62
C GLU A 441 -20.78 0.69 -13.22
N LYS A 442 -22.06 1.00 -12.97
CA LYS A 442 -23.20 0.18 -13.35
C LYS A 442 -23.61 0.36 -14.82
N HIS A 443 -23.46 1.56 -15.34
CA HIS A 443 -23.97 1.98 -16.63
C HIS A 443 -22.84 2.23 -17.62
N ASN A 444 -22.56 1.27 -18.50
CA ASN A 444 -21.57 1.42 -19.55
C ASN A 444 -22.08 2.35 -20.65
N LEU A 445 -21.46 3.52 -20.79
CA LEU A 445 -21.79 4.55 -21.79
C LEU A 445 -21.08 4.35 -23.13
N ALA A 446 -20.30 3.28 -23.31
CA ALA A 446 -19.49 3.10 -24.52
C ALA A 446 -20.31 2.92 -25.81
N GLN A 447 -21.58 2.49 -25.70
CA GLN A 447 -22.49 2.36 -26.84
C GLN A 447 -23.30 3.64 -27.14
N ASP A 448 -23.24 4.63 -26.26
CA ASP A 448 -23.92 5.92 -26.48
C ASP A 448 -23.15 6.72 -27.56
N LYS A 449 -23.85 6.96 -28.69
CA LYS A 449 -23.28 7.72 -29.82
C LYS A 449 -22.81 9.13 -29.43
N THR A 450 -23.44 9.73 -28.43
CA THR A 450 -23.06 11.06 -27.94
C THR A 450 -21.71 11.08 -27.21
N GLN A 451 -21.24 9.92 -26.74
CA GLN A 451 -19.96 9.76 -26.04
C GLN A 451 -18.79 9.36 -26.92
N GLN A 452 -18.99 9.11 -28.22
CA GLN A 452 -17.92 8.65 -29.12
C GLN A 452 -16.73 9.61 -29.19
N GLY A 453 -16.98 10.92 -29.27
CA GLY A 453 -15.93 11.94 -29.23
C GLY A 453 -15.12 11.91 -27.93
N ARG A 454 -15.77 11.63 -26.78
CA ARG A 454 -15.11 11.46 -25.49
C ARG A 454 -14.24 10.20 -25.46
N ILE A 455 -14.75 9.08 -25.94
CA ILE A 455 -13.99 7.82 -26.02
C ILE A 455 -12.73 8.02 -26.83
N LEU A 456 -12.82 8.63 -28.01
CA LEU A 456 -11.65 8.90 -28.86
C LEU A 456 -10.63 9.81 -28.15
N SER A 457 -11.10 10.90 -27.53
CA SER A 457 -10.23 11.79 -26.75
C SER A 457 -9.55 11.07 -25.58
N MET A 458 -10.28 10.22 -24.85
CA MET A 458 -9.72 9.45 -23.74
C MET A 458 -8.74 8.37 -24.22
N ARG A 459 -8.95 7.75 -25.38
CA ARG A 459 -7.97 6.82 -25.97
C ARG A 459 -6.65 7.52 -26.30
N GLU A 460 -6.69 8.71 -26.88
CA GLU A 460 -5.47 9.49 -27.17
C GLU A 460 -4.73 9.88 -25.87
N ARG A 461 -5.46 10.27 -24.85
CA ARG A 461 -4.88 10.55 -23.52
C ARG A 461 -4.31 9.29 -22.88
N LEU A 462 -4.98 8.14 -23.02
CA LEU A 462 -4.50 6.86 -22.53
C LEU A 462 -3.18 6.48 -23.19
N LYS A 463 -3.05 6.61 -24.52
CA LYS A 463 -1.78 6.35 -25.24
C LYS A 463 -0.63 7.23 -24.72
N LYS A 464 -0.90 8.49 -24.41
CA LYS A 464 0.12 9.38 -23.81
C LYS A 464 0.55 8.90 -22.42
N GLU A 465 -0.39 8.52 -21.57
CA GLU A 465 -0.07 7.97 -20.25
C GLU A 465 0.71 6.65 -20.34
N MET A 466 0.34 5.77 -21.28
CA MET A 466 1.07 4.53 -21.56
C MET A 466 2.52 4.83 -21.90
N LEU A 467 2.76 5.74 -22.84
CA LEU A 467 4.12 6.14 -23.24
C LEU A 467 4.91 6.75 -22.07
N GLU A 468 4.30 7.65 -21.30
CA GLU A 468 4.93 8.27 -20.13
C GLU A 468 5.25 7.26 -19.02
N LYS A 469 4.50 6.16 -18.92
CA LYS A 469 4.70 5.10 -17.94
C LYS A 469 5.47 3.90 -18.53
N HIS A 470 6.07 4.06 -19.72
CA HIS A 470 6.84 3.01 -20.41
C HIS A 470 6.05 1.74 -20.71
N ASP A 471 4.74 1.86 -20.92
CA ASP A 471 3.93 0.78 -21.46
C ASP A 471 4.02 0.82 -22.99
N ASN A 472 4.79 -0.10 -23.55
CA ASN A 472 5.08 -0.17 -24.96
C ASN A 472 3.99 -0.88 -25.79
N LEU A 473 2.87 -1.21 -25.16
CA LEU A 473 1.75 -1.83 -25.85
C LEU A 473 1.05 -0.85 -26.78
N HIS A 474 0.68 -1.29 -27.98
CA HIS A 474 0.02 -0.46 -28.99
C HIS A 474 -1.46 -0.84 -29.10
N ILE A 475 -2.34 -0.14 -28.36
CA ILE A 475 -3.77 -0.44 -28.28
C ILE A 475 -4.56 -0.22 -29.60
N ASP A 476 -3.96 0.39 -30.61
CA ASP A 476 -4.57 0.57 -31.93
C ASP A 476 -4.16 -0.54 -32.92
N LEU A 477 -3.22 -1.41 -32.57
CA LEU A 477 -2.81 -2.54 -33.37
C LEU A 477 -3.58 -3.81 -32.95
N PRO A 478 -3.75 -4.79 -33.83
CA PRO A 478 -4.50 -6.00 -33.53
C PRO A 478 -3.75 -7.02 -32.64
N ASP A 479 -2.44 -6.84 -32.44
CA ASP A 479 -1.54 -7.77 -31.76
C ASP A 479 -1.49 -7.65 -30.23
N TRP A 480 -2.12 -6.63 -29.66
CA TRP A 480 -2.28 -6.57 -28.22
C TRP A 480 -3.43 -7.44 -27.74
N GLY A 481 -3.40 -7.89 -26.53
CA GLY A 481 -4.49 -8.66 -25.93
C GLY A 481 -4.08 -10.05 -25.47
N ARG A 482 -5.06 -10.78 -24.96
CA ARG A 482 -4.92 -12.17 -24.50
C ARG A 482 -5.58 -13.12 -25.48
N THR A 483 -4.86 -14.15 -25.92
CA THR A 483 -5.42 -15.24 -26.73
C THR A 483 -5.59 -16.51 -25.92
N ALA A 484 -6.53 -17.36 -26.30
CA ALA A 484 -6.79 -18.66 -25.65
C ALA A 484 -5.54 -19.56 -25.57
N LYS A 485 -4.59 -19.41 -26.51
CA LYS A 485 -3.31 -20.16 -26.53
C LYS A 485 -2.34 -19.73 -25.40
N GLN A 486 -2.48 -18.54 -24.82
CA GLN A 486 -1.61 -18.05 -23.72
C GLN A 486 -2.05 -18.55 -22.33
N LYS A 487 -3.16 -19.31 -22.24
CA LYS A 487 -3.68 -19.85 -20.98
C LYS A 487 -2.84 -20.96 -20.34
N SER A 488 -1.86 -21.54 -21.04
CA SER A 488 -1.15 -22.74 -20.60
C SER A 488 0.21 -22.52 -19.93
N SER A 489 0.66 -21.28 -19.75
CA SER A 489 2.01 -21.00 -19.24
C SER A 489 2.08 -20.27 -17.89
N GLY A 490 0.98 -20.23 -17.13
CA GLY A 490 0.95 -19.48 -15.87
C GLY A 490 -0.03 -20.04 -14.82
N SER A 491 0.00 -21.37 -14.57
CA SER A 491 -0.68 -21.99 -13.41
C SER A 491 0.33 -22.43 -12.38
#